data_08ed0ca961e9a6d44c8e7760354be1f1
#
_entry.id   08ed0ca961e9a6d44c8e7760354be1f1
#
_cell.length_a   1.000
_cell.length_b   1.000
_cell.length_c   1.000
_cell.angle_alpha   90.00
_cell.angle_beta   90.00
_cell.angle_gamma   90.00
#
_symmetry.space_group_name_H-M   'P 1'
#
loop_
_entity.id
_entity.type
_entity.pdbx_description
1 polymer ?
#
loop_
_entity_poly.entity_id
_entity_poly.type
_entity_poly.pdbx_seq_one_letter_code
_entity_poly.pdbx_strand_id
1 'polypeptide(L)'
;MTPEEAKLIKTIEVSQKVTPAKRMTYLDQRKLWASAYIGLLACAIPFNDEKAIQEAVLKEKIQITEIVRNEFINQLKQGSRFKLANKEYSDARVTLEIRGYGFVTSGFSSKLKPILIVVGRLTHHTGKVLWQDSESIRSFENLPRFEAAELLQDPHNLFLAWNAAAKVVSKKLMKSFAS
;
A
#
# COMPACT_ATOMS: atom_id res chain seq x y z
N MET A 1 -13.36 17.28 1.98
CA MET A 1 -14.67 17.23 2.72
C MET A 1 -14.85 18.57 3.42
N THR A 2 -15.99 19.24 3.27
CA THR A 2 -16.25 20.47 4.02
C THR A 2 -16.53 20.16 5.51
N PRO A 3 -16.31 21.14 6.43
CA PRO A 3 -16.62 20.92 7.85
C PRO A 3 -18.11 20.55 8.13
N GLU A 4 -19.02 21.05 7.29
CA GLU A 4 -20.45 20.74 7.38
C GLU A 4 -20.75 19.32 6.93
N GLU A 5 -20.22 18.88 5.80
CA GLU A 5 -20.34 17.49 5.33
C GLU A 5 -19.73 16.52 6.33
N ALA A 6 -18.62 16.92 6.93
CA ALA A 6 -17.96 16.12 7.94
C ALA A 6 -18.82 15.88 9.19
N LYS A 7 -19.68 16.84 9.58
CA LYS A 7 -20.58 16.71 10.73
C LYS A 7 -21.74 15.72 10.47
N LEU A 8 -22.13 15.55 9.21
CA LEU A 8 -23.24 14.67 8.83
C LEU A 8 -22.82 13.20 8.80
N ILE A 9 -21.55 12.91 8.59
CA ILE A 9 -21.04 11.54 8.54
C ILE A 9 -20.64 11.08 9.94
N LYS A 10 -21.32 10.08 10.47
CA LYS A 10 -21.03 9.45 11.76
C LYS A 10 -20.52 8.03 11.61
N THR A 11 -21.05 7.32 10.62
CA THR A 11 -20.78 5.92 10.37
C THR A 11 -20.20 5.70 8.96
N ILE A 12 -19.20 4.85 8.86
CA ILE A 12 -18.58 4.51 7.58
C ILE A 12 -18.41 3.00 7.43
N GLU A 13 -18.56 2.53 6.20
CA GLU A 13 -18.15 1.20 5.76
C GLU A 13 -16.79 1.29 5.11
N VAL A 14 -15.88 0.36 5.42
CA VAL A 14 -14.69 0.12 4.61
C VAL A 14 -14.97 -1.05 3.69
N SER A 15 -14.98 -0.81 2.37
CA SER A 15 -15.26 -1.82 1.36
C SER A 15 -14.43 -3.10 1.59
N GLN A 16 -15.08 -4.26 1.47
CA GLN A 16 -14.36 -5.53 1.52
C GLN A 16 -13.43 -5.71 0.31
N LYS A 17 -13.83 -5.15 -0.84
CA LYS A 17 -13.04 -5.22 -2.07
C LYS A 17 -12.07 -4.04 -2.15
N VAL A 18 -10.78 -4.35 -2.04
CA VAL A 18 -9.69 -3.43 -2.38
C VAL A 18 -9.27 -3.70 -3.82
N THR A 19 -9.18 -2.65 -4.63
CA THR A 19 -8.72 -2.80 -6.02
C THR A 19 -7.22 -3.07 -6.04
N PRO A 20 -6.74 -4.22 -6.57
CA PRO A 20 -5.32 -4.53 -6.59
C PRO A 20 -4.59 -3.77 -7.71
N ALA A 21 -3.30 -3.56 -7.54
CA ALA A 21 -2.42 -3.16 -8.64
C ALA A 21 -2.29 -4.30 -9.66
N LYS A 22 -2.02 -3.93 -10.92
CA LYS A 22 -1.92 -4.92 -12.03
C LYS A 22 -0.78 -5.92 -11.84
N ARG A 23 0.33 -5.49 -11.24
CA ARG A 23 1.52 -6.31 -10.99
C ARG A 23 2.34 -5.76 -9.83
N MET A 24 3.14 -6.62 -9.23
CA MET A 24 4.20 -6.22 -8.31
C MET A 24 5.32 -5.52 -9.08
N THR A 25 5.94 -4.54 -8.46
CA THR A 25 7.08 -3.80 -9.03
C THR A 25 8.35 -4.13 -8.26
N TYR A 26 9.41 -4.40 -9.00
CA TYR A 26 10.75 -4.55 -8.44
C TYR A 26 11.67 -3.53 -9.11
N LEU A 27 12.27 -2.63 -8.31
CA LEU A 27 13.15 -1.59 -8.81
C LEU A 27 14.54 -1.74 -8.18
N ASP A 28 15.51 -2.11 -8.97
CA ASP A 28 16.92 -2.06 -8.56
C ASP A 28 17.55 -0.73 -8.99
N GLN A 29 17.74 0.17 -8.04
CA GLN A 29 18.34 1.49 -8.31
C GLN A 29 19.75 1.37 -8.89
N ARG A 30 20.53 0.34 -8.54
CA ARG A 30 21.87 0.13 -9.10
C ARG A 30 21.84 -0.05 -10.61
N LYS A 31 20.80 -0.71 -11.14
CA LYS A 31 20.60 -0.89 -12.58
C LYS A 31 20.03 0.33 -13.28
N LEU A 32 19.25 1.15 -12.60
CA LEU A 32 18.84 2.43 -13.15
C LEU A 32 20.06 3.32 -13.42
N TRP A 33 21.05 3.32 -12.53
CA TRP A 33 22.32 4.01 -12.77
C TRP A 33 23.15 3.33 -13.88
N ALA A 34 23.25 1.99 -13.89
CA ALA A 34 23.94 1.26 -14.94
C ALA A 34 23.29 1.45 -16.32
N SER A 35 21.95 1.50 -16.38
CA SER A 35 21.21 1.71 -17.65
C SER A 35 21.41 3.12 -18.21
N ALA A 36 21.63 4.12 -17.36
CA ALA A 36 22.00 5.46 -17.80
C ALA A 36 23.37 5.50 -18.54
N TYR A 37 24.25 4.55 -18.22
CA TYR A 37 25.56 4.43 -18.88
C TYR A 37 25.59 3.43 -20.04
N ILE A 38 24.72 2.40 -20.03
CA ILE A 38 24.78 1.27 -21.00
C ILE A 38 23.57 1.29 -21.97
N GLY A 39 22.61 2.19 -21.75
CA GLY A 39 21.41 2.31 -22.58
C GLY A 39 20.21 1.47 -22.11
N LEU A 40 19.05 1.73 -22.72
CA LEU A 40 17.72 1.21 -22.32
C LEU A 40 17.59 -0.33 -22.31
N LEU A 41 18.49 -1.06 -22.97
CA LEU A 41 18.44 -2.54 -23.06
C LEU A 41 18.71 -3.23 -21.71
N ALA A 42 19.42 -2.60 -20.78
CA ALA A 42 19.69 -3.18 -19.46
C ALA A 42 18.46 -3.20 -18.52
N CYS A 43 17.43 -2.41 -18.80
CA CYS A 43 16.21 -2.37 -18.01
C CYS A 43 15.22 -3.51 -18.32
N ALA A 44 15.43 -4.22 -19.43
CA ALA A 44 14.49 -5.25 -19.92
C ALA A 44 14.77 -6.67 -19.40
N ILE A 45 15.86 -6.88 -18.66
CA ILE A 45 16.21 -8.21 -18.13
C ILE A 45 15.46 -8.42 -16.80
N PRO A 46 14.47 -9.32 -16.74
CA PRO A 46 13.82 -9.66 -15.48
C PRO A 46 14.86 -10.24 -14.51
N PHE A 47 14.77 -9.84 -13.25
CA PHE A 47 15.62 -10.43 -12.20
C PHE A 47 15.12 -11.81 -11.86
N ASN A 48 16.01 -12.75 -11.66
CA ASN A 48 15.66 -14.02 -11.06
C ASN A 48 14.95 -13.80 -9.71
N ASP A 49 15.39 -12.80 -8.92
CA ASP A 49 14.79 -12.47 -7.62
C ASP A 49 13.38 -11.92 -7.72
N GLU A 50 13.06 -11.08 -8.73
CA GLU A 50 11.69 -10.57 -8.92
C GLU A 50 10.71 -11.71 -9.13
N LYS A 51 11.04 -12.61 -10.05
CA LYS A 51 10.22 -13.77 -10.36
C LYS A 51 10.08 -14.70 -9.16
N ALA A 52 11.20 -14.98 -8.47
CA ALA A 52 11.20 -15.81 -7.28
C ALA A 52 10.35 -15.23 -6.14
N ILE A 53 10.43 -13.90 -5.90
CA ILE A 53 9.61 -13.23 -4.91
C ILE A 53 8.12 -13.27 -5.31
N GLN A 54 7.78 -13.06 -6.59
CA GLN A 54 6.40 -13.17 -7.08
C GLN A 54 5.85 -14.58 -6.87
N GLU A 55 6.63 -15.61 -7.17
CA GLU A 55 6.26 -17.01 -6.96
C GLU A 55 6.07 -17.31 -5.46
N ALA A 56 6.96 -16.79 -4.59
CA ALA A 56 6.82 -16.95 -3.14
C ALA A 56 5.53 -16.29 -2.63
N VAL A 57 5.20 -15.08 -3.09
CA VAL A 57 3.94 -14.38 -2.74
C VAL A 57 2.71 -15.21 -3.13
N LEU A 58 2.72 -15.78 -4.34
CA LEU A 58 1.61 -16.61 -4.82
C LEU A 58 1.51 -17.93 -4.04
N LYS A 59 2.63 -18.60 -3.80
CA LYS A 59 2.70 -19.84 -3.04
C LYS A 59 2.16 -19.68 -1.61
N GLU A 60 2.58 -18.62 -0.95
CA GLU A 60 2.20 -18.32 0.44
C GLU A 60 0.85 -17.59 0.53
N LYS A 61 0.19 -17.37 -0.59
CA LYS A 61 -1.14 -16.69 -0.68
C LYS A 61 -1.17 -15.36 0.05
N ILE A 62 -0.08 -14.59 -0.01
CA ILE A 62 0.00 -13.29 0.66
C ILE A 62 -0.88 -12.29 -0.08
N GLN A 63 -1.95 -11.85 0.56
CA GLN A 63 -2.92 -10.92 -0.02
C GLN A 63 -2.64 -9.49 0.43
N ILE A 64 -1.90 -8.73 -0.36
CA ILE A 64 -1.59 -7.33 -0.06
C ILE A 64 -2.85 -6.48 0.11
N THR A 65 -3.94 -6.82 -0.58
CA THR A 65 -5.23 -6.14 -0.47
C THR A 65 -5.84 -6.27 0.92
N GLU A 66 -5.75 -7.45 1.53
CA GLU A 66 -6.21 -7.68 2.89
C GLU A 66 -5.31 -6.98 3.92
N ILE A 67 -3.99 -7.02 3.72
CA ILE A 67 -3.03 -6.33 4.59
C ILE A 67 -3.36 -4.82 4.62
N VAL A 68 -3.51 -4.19 3.47
CA VAL A 68 -3.82 -2.75 3.36
C VAL A 68 -5.18 -2.44 3.99
N ARG A 69 -6.21 -3.24 3.69
CA ARG A 69 -7.54 -3.05 4.25
C ARG A 69 -7.55 -3.14 5.78
N ASN A 70 -6.95 -4.20 6.30
CA ASN A 70 -6.93 -4.46 7.74
C ASN A 70 -6.17 -3.36 8.48
N GLU A 71 -5.02 -2.92 7.94
CA GLU A 71 -4.26 -1.85 8.56
C GLU A 71 -4.97 -0.50 8.48
N PHE A 72 -5.66 -0.19 7.38
CA PHE A 72 -6.49 1.01 7.30
C PHE A 72 -7.61 0.99 8.35
N ILE A 73 -8.28 -0.14 8.52
CA ILE A 73 -9.31 -0.32 9.56
C ILE A 73 -8.73 -0.14 10.96
N ASN A 74 -7.53 -0.68 11.23
CA ASN A 74 -6.85 -0.53 12.51
C ASN A 74 -6.57 0.95 12.81
N GLN A 75 -6.02 1.69 11.83
CA GLN A 75 -5.74 3.11 11.99
C GLN A 75 -7.04 3.93 12.18
N LEU A 76 -8.09 3.57 11.47
CA LEU A 76 -9.39 4.21 11.60
C LEU A 76 -9.99 4.02 13.01
N LYS A 77 -9.90 2.83 13.59
CA LYS A 77 -10.35 2.54 14.96
C LYS A 77 -9.58 3.33 16.02
N GLN A 78 -8.30 3.62 15.76
CA GLN A 78 -7.42 4.30 16.72
C GLN A 78 -7.53 5.83 16.69
N GLY A 79 -7.79 6.41 15.53
CA GLY A 79 -7.61 7.84 15.33
C GLY A 79 -8.76 8.59 14.66
N SER A 80 -9.90 7.94 14.41
CA SER A 80 -11.01 8.59 13.70
C SER A 80 -12.24 8.79 14.60
N ARG A 81 -12.98 9.85 14.30
CA ARG A 81 -14.30 10.11 14.90
C ARG A 81 -15.42 9.23 14.32
N PHE A 82 -15.15 8.55 13.22
CA PHE A 82 -16.14 7.74 12.53
C PHE A 82 -16.26 6.37 13.16
N LYS A 83 -17.50 5.89 13.30
CA LYS A 83 -17.76 4.51 13.72
C LYS A 83 -17.83 3.61 12.50
N LEU A 84 -17.24 2.43 12.60
CA LEU A 84 -17.40 1.40 11.58
C LEU A 84 -18.82 0.83 11.63
N ALA A 85 -19.43 0.73 10.48
CA ALA A 85 -20.74 0.13 10.29
C ALA A 85 -20.76 -0.82 9.10
N ASN A 86 -21.77 -1.68 9.04
CA ASN A 86 -22.05 -2.48 7.87
C ASN A 86 -22.64 -1.60 6.76
N LYS A 87 -22.58 -2.09 5.52
CA LYS A 87 -23.05 -1.38 4.32
C LYS A 87 -24.44 -0.76 4.45
N GLU A 88 -25.35 -1.45 5.09
CA GLU A 88 -26.75 -1.02 5.22
C GLU A 88 -26.96 0.16 6.20
N TYR A 89 -26.01 0.34 7.12
CA TYR A 89 -26.09 1.32 8.20
C TYR A 89 -25.00 2.38 8.14
N SER A 90 -24.28 2.47 7.01
CA SER A 90 -23.21 3.45 6.86
C SER A 90 -23.69 4.69 6.11
N ASP A 91 -23.30 5.87 6.60
CA ASP A 91 -23.56 7.16 5.94
C ASP A 91 -22.71 7.31 4.69
N ALA A 92 -21.51 6.72 4.71
CA ALA A 92 -20.57 6.78 3.59
C ALA A 92 -19.68 5.52 3.54
N ARG A 93 -19.08 5.29 2.37
CA ARG A 93 -18.21 4.15 2.09
C ARG A 93 -16.79 4.60 1.75
N VAL A 94 -15.82 3.98 2.40
CA VAL A 94 -14.41 4.06 1.99
C VAL A 94 -14.09 2.94 1.02
N THR A 95 -13.48 3.29 -0.10
CA THR A 95 -12.85 2.36 -1.05
C THR A 95 -11.35 2.59 -1.07
N LEU A 96 -10.58 1.51 -1.19
CA LEU A 96 -9.12 1.53 -1.30
C LEU A 96 -8.70 0.94 -2.64
N GLU A 97 -7.71 1.57 -3.27
CA GLU A 97 -7.09 1.12 -4.51
C GLU A 97 -5.58 1.08 -4.31
N ILE A 98 -4.96 -0.07 -4.55
CA ILE A 98 -3.50 -0.19 -4.59
C ILE A 98 -3.05 0.11 -6.01
N ARG A 99 -2.35 1.22 -6.21
CA ARG A 99 -1.81 1.61 -7.53
C ARG A 99 -0.45 1.01 -7.82
N GLY A 100 0.31 0.73 -6.77
CA GLY A 100 1.61 0.09 -6.90
C GLY A 100 2.05 -0.55 -5.60
N TYR A 101 2.74 -1.68 -5.67
CA TYR A 101 3.38 -2.35 -4.55
C TYR A 101 4.58 -3.15 -5.01
N GLY A 102 5.47 -3.48 -4.11
CA GLY A 102 6.65 -4.29 -4.41
C GLY A 102 7.85 -3.92 -3.57
N PHE A 103 9.02 -3.94 -4.20
CA PHE A 103 10.29 -3.69 -3.53
C PHE A 103 11.21 -2.78 -4.35
N VAL A 104 12.05 -2.01 -3.66
CA VAL A 104 13.10 -1.18 -4.24
C VAL A 104 14.39 -1.37 -3.47
N THR A 105 15.52 -1.42 -4.14
CA THR A 105 16.82 -1.34 -3.47
C THR A 105 17.05 0.07 -2.93
N SER A 106 17.64 0.19 -1.76
CA SER A 106 17.89 1.47 -1.11
C SER A 106 19.31 1.95 -1.37
N GLY A 107 19.48 2.89 -2.29
CA GLY A 107 20.78 3.46 -2.61
C GLY A 107 21.76 2.41 -3.16
N PHE A 108 22.97 2.35 -2.57
CA PHE A 108 23.99 1.36 -2.92
C PHE A 108 23.86 0.02 -2.19
N SER A 109 22.83 -0.13 -1.33
CA SER A 109 22.56 -1.36 -0.60
C SER A 109 21.87 -2.39 -1.50
N SER A 110 22.21 -3.68 -1.31
CA SER A 110 21.47 -4.82 -1.87
C SER A 110 20.11 -5.03 -1.22
N LYS A 111 19.89 -4.42 -0.03
CA LYS A 111 18.68 -4.64 0.75
C LYS A 111 17.45 -4.01 0.10
N LEU A 112 16.41 -4.80 0.06
CA LEU A 112 15.10 -4.46 -0.47
C LEU A 112 14.24 -3.78 0.58
N LYS A 113 13.63 -2.67 0.20
CA LYS A 113 12.67 -1.91 1.00
C LYS A 113 11.29 -2.05 0.33
N PRO A 114 10.21 -2.28 1.09
CA PRO A 114 8.88 -2.33 0.48
C PRO A 114 8.46 -0.96 -0.05
N ILE A 115 7.77 -0.99 -1.18
CA ILE A 115 7.05 0.17 -1.74
C ILE A 115 5.56 -0.14 -1.78
N LEU A 116 4.76 0.89 -1.52
CA LEU A 116 3.30 0.79 -1.55
C LEU A 116 2.71 2.17 -1.87
N ILE A 117 1.74 2.18 -2.80
CA ILE A 117 0.98 3.36 -3.20
C ILE A 117 -0.50 3.00 -3.08
N VAL A 118 -1.23 3.73 -2.24
CA VAL A 118 -2.66 3.50 -1.99
C VAL A 118 -3.43 4.78 -2.21
N VAL A 119 -4.55 4.68 -2.91
CA VAL A 119 -5.56 5.72 -3.01
C VAL A 119 -6.73 5.33 -2.12
N GLY A 120 -7.13 6.24 -1.25
CA GLY A 120 -8.36 6.16 -0.46
C GLY A 120 -9.41 7.12 -1.00
N ARG A 121 -10.67 6.69 -1.00
CA ARG A 121 -11.81 7.54 -1.39
C ARG A 121 -12.98 7.29 -0.44
N LEU A 122 -13.55 8.37 0.11
CA LEU A 122 -14.81 8.34 0.85
C LEU A 122 -15.93 8.83 -0.06
N THR A 123 -16.97 8.03 -0.23
CA THR A 123 -18.13 8.36 -1.06
C THR A 123 -19.40 8.28 -0.21
N HIS A 124 -20.19 9.34 -0.20
CA HIS A 124 -21.51 9.37 0.39
C HIS A 124 -22.46 8.40 -0.34
N HIS A 125 -23.54 7.94 0.31
CA HIS A 125 -24.51 7.02 -0.31
C HIS A 125 -25.19 7.60 -1.57
N THR A 126 -25.21 8.94 -1.72
CA THR A 126 -25.70 9.62 -2.93
C THR A 126 -24.71 9.56 -4.11
N GLY A 127 -23.54 8.97 -3.93
CA GLY A 127 -22.48 8.94 -4.95
C GLY A 127 -21.51 10.12 -4.92
N LYS A 128 -21.74 11.13 -4.07
CA LYS A 128 -20.83 12.27 -3.94
C LYS A 128 -19.51 11.85 -3.28
N VAL A 129 -18.38 12.16 -3.90
CA VAL A 129 -17.06 11.97 -3.31
C VAL A 129 -16.82 13.07 -2.27
N LEU A 130 -16.61 12.68 -1.02
CA LEU A 130 -16.40 13.58 0.12
C LEU A 130 -14.91 13.78 0.42
N TRP A 131 -14.10 12.75 0.19
CA TRP A 131 -12.66 12.77 0.38
C TRP A 131 -12.00 11.82 -0.61
N GLN A 132 -10.85 12.20 -1.09
CA GLN A 132 -9.95 11.36 -1.85
C GLN A 132 -8.53 11.82 -1.61
N ASP A 133 -7.64 10.86 -1.37
CA ASP A 133 -6.21 11.11 -1.21
C ASP A 133 -5.39 9.94 -1.72
N SER A 134 -4.11 10.19 -2.00
CA SER A 134 -3.16 9.20 -2.48
C SER A 134 -1.87 9.30 -1.68
N GLU A 135 -1.51 8.23 -0.99
CA GLU A 135 -0.29 8.18 -0.20
C GLU A 135 0.65 7.07 -0.64
N SER A 136 1.93 7.32 -0.43
CA SER A 136 3.00 6.40 -0.82
C SER A 136 4.11 6.34 0.23
N ILE A 137 4.88 5.27 0.17
CA ILE A 137 6.14 5.15 0.91
C ILE A 137 7.17 6.08 0.28
N ARG A 138 7.78 6.92 1.11
CA ARG A 138 8.86 7.82 0.72
C ARG A 138 10.23 7.22 1.06
N SER A 139 11.30 7.72 0.43
CA SER A 139 12.65 7.18 0.58
C SER A 139 13.20 7.23 2.02
N PHE A 140 12.84 8.25 2.77
CA PHE A 140 13.32 8.50 4.14
C PHE A 140 12.55 7.76 5.25
N GLU A 141 11.49 7.02 4.91
CA GLU A 141 10.74 6.29 5.93
C GLU A 141 11.51 5.09 6.43
N ASN A 142 11.55 4.96 7.76
CA ASN A 142 12.23 3.84 8.42
C ASN A 142 11.36 2.58 8.35
N LEU A 143 11.55 1.80 7.29
CA LEU A 143 10.89 0.53 7.06
C LEU A 143 11.91 -0.61 7.16
N PRO A 144 11.45 -1.83 7.48
CA PRO A 144 12.30 -3.01 7.46
C PRO A 144 12.90 -3.20 6.06
N ARG A 145 14.15 -3.66 6.03
CA ARG A 145 14.93 -3.92 4.81
C ARG A 145 15.46 -5.33 4.88
N PHE A 146 15.33 -6.05 3.79
CA PHE A 146 15.68 -7.47 3.71
C PHE A 146 16.61 -7.71 2.52
N GLU A 147 17.54 -8.64 2.63
CA GLU A 147 18.17 -9.22 1.44
C GLU A 147 17.13 -10.05 0.68
N ALA A 148 17.29 -10.19 -0.64
CA ALA A 148 16.36 -11.00 -1.44
C ALA A 148 16.28 -12.45 -0.93
N ALA A 149 17.43 -13.01 -0.51
CA ALA A 149 17.51 -14.34 0.07
C ALA A 149 16.67 -14.47 1.36
N GLU A 150 16.67 -13.45 2.23
CA GLU A 150 15.87 -13.45 3.47
C GLU A 150 14.37 -13.47 3.19
N LEU A 151 13.92 -12.75 2.13
CA LEU A 151 12.51 -12.76 1.71
C LEU A 151 12.08 -14.11 1.12
N LEU A 152 13.01 -14.83 0.47
CA LEU A 152 12.73 -16.12 -0.16
C LEU A 152 12.83 -17.29 0.83
N GLN A 153 13.73 -17.21 1.82
CA GLN A 153 13.91 -18.24 2.84
C GLN A 153 12.79 -18.22 3.88
N ASP A 154 12.31 -17.04 4.24
CA ASP A 154 11.22 -16.86 5.18
C ASP A 154 10.14 -15.94 4.61
N PRO A 155 9.07 -16.50 4.03
CA PRO A 155 7.95 -15.73 3.49
C PRO A 155 7.26 -14.82 4.52
N HIS A 156 7.42 -15.07 5.82
CA HIS A 156 6.93 -14.18 6.86
C HIS A 156 7.55 -12.77 6.74
N ASN A 157 8.78 -12.66 6.26
CA ASN A 157 9.44 -11.39 6.00
C ASN A 157 8.74 -10.57 4.91
N LEU A 158 8.12 -11.21 3.91
CA LEU A 158 7.28 -10.53 2.91
C LEU A 158 6.05 -9.91 3.58
N PHE A 159 5.39 -10.67 4.45
CA PHE A 159 4.25 -10.17 5.21
C PHE A 159 4.66 -8.99 6.11
N LEU A 160 5.74 -9.11 6.87
CA LEU A 160 6.27 -8.06 7.74
C LEU A 160 6.59 -6.78 6.97
N ALA A 161 7.25 -6.92 5.82
CA ALA A 161 7.60 -5.79 4.96
C ALA A 161 6.35 -5.01 4.53
N TRP A 162 5.36 -5.69 3.96
CA TRP A 162 4.16 -5.02 3.47
C TRP A 162 3.22 -4.57 4.59
N ASN A 163 3.18 -5.28 5.71
CA ASN A 163 2.41 -4.83 6.87
C ASN A 163 2.97 -3.50 7.43
N ALA A 164 4.30 -3.39 7.52
CA ALA A 164 4.95 -2.14 7.92
C ALA A 164 4.67 -1.01 6.91
N ALA A 165 4.72 -1.29 5.61
CA ALA A 165 4.39 -0.32 4.56
C ALA A 165 2.92 0.11 4.63
N ALA A 166 1.99 -0.83 4.79
CA ALA A 166 0.56 -0.55 4.93
C ALA A 166 0.27 0.32 6.15
N LYS A 167 0.93 0.06 7.28
CA LYS A 167 0.81 0.87 8.50
C LYS A 167 1.19 2.33 8.27
N VAL A 168 2.32 2.57 7.59
CA VAL A 168 2.79 3.93 7.29
C VAL A 168 1.83 4.64 6.33
N VAL A 169 1.43 3.99 5.24
CA VAL A 169 0.52 4.57 4.25
C VAL A 169 -0.86 4.84 4.84
N SER A 170 -1.41 3.89 5.59
CA SER A 170 -2.71 4.06 6.26
C SER A 170 -2.69 5.20 7.27
N LYS A 171 -1.61 5.33 8.06
CA LYS A 171 -1.45 6.46 8.98
C LYS A 171 -1.42 7.82 8.27
N LYS A 172 -0.79 7.89 7.08
CA LYS A 172 -0.77 9.12 6.27
C LYS A 172 -2.15 9.45 5.70
N LEU A 173 -2.84 8.45 5.12
CA LEU A 173 -4.21 8.62 4.65
C LEU A 173 -5.13 9.09 5.76
N MET A 174 -4.98 8.55 6.98
CA MET A 174 -5.79 8.97 8.12
C MET A 174 -5.54 10.41 8.55
N LYS A 175 -4.35 10.96 8.37
CA LYS A 175 -4.09 12.39 8.66
C LYS A 175 -4.90 13.30 7.76
N SER A 176 -4.97 13.03 6.46
CA SER A 176 -5.78 13.83 5.51
C SER A 176 -7.28 13.53 5.64
N PHE A 177 -7.63 12.33 6.08
CA PHE A 177 -9.01 11.90 6.30
C PHE A 177 -9.65 12.59 7.52
N ALA A 178 -8.87 12.88 8.55
CA ALA A 178 -9.30 13.51 9.79
C ALA A 178 -9.25 15.05 9.76
N SER A 179 -8.57 15.64 8.74
CA SER A 179 -8.54 17.08 8.50
C SER A 179 -9.80 17.54 7.78
#